data_3298a45710b02327856954fe816388a8
#
_entry.id   3298a45710b02327856954fe816388a8
#
_cell.length_a   1.000
_cell.length_b   1.000
_cell.length_c   1.000
_cell.angle_alpha   90.00
_cell.angle_beta   90.00
_cell.angle_gamma   90.00
#
_symmetry.space_group_name_H-M   'P 1'
#
loop_
_entity.id
_entity.type
_entity.pdbx_description
1 polymer ?
#
loop_
_entity_poly.entity_id
_entity_poly.type
_entity_poly.pdbx_seq_one_letter_code
_entity_poly.pdbx_strand_id
1 'polypeptide(L)'
;LHKGVGFLKACFFFSFYKRKTLTLCLILGNILNGIVCPTRAPETQVYVNWRKKILRTTYMAKAGEVERKWYVVDATDVPLGRLSTVVASVLRGKNKPTFTPHVDTGDFVIVINADKVKLTGKKATDKVYYRHSNHPGGLKSITAGELRAKNSRRLIETSVKGMLPKNTLGRAQGMKLHVYAEGTHPHAAQQPEVLDITNLI
;
A
#
# COMPACT_ATOMS: atom_id res chain seq x y z
N LEU A 1 51.32 -6.73 -13.15
CA LEU A 1 50.63 -6.31 -14.36
C LEU A 1 49.62 -5.22 -13.95
N HIS A 2 50.13 -4.01 -13.92
CA HIS A 2 49.39 -2.76 -13.67
C HIS A 2 48.69 -2.28 -14.93
N LYS A 3 47.39 -1.91 -14.81
CA LYS A 3 46.76 -0.76 -15.50
C LYS A 3 45.26 -0.76 -15.16
N GLY A 4 44.77 0.25 -14.46
CA GLY A 4 43.32 0.40 -14.26
C GLY A 4 42.88 1.29 -13.09
N VAL A 5 43.64 2.29 -12.71
CA VAL A 5 43.23 3.29 -11.71
C VAL A 5 43.56 4.68 -12.23
N GLY A 6 42.73 5.23 -13.08
CA GLY A 6 43.02 6.54 -13.66
C GLY A 6 41.88 7.35 -14.23
N PHE A 7 40.61 6.87 -14.12
CA PHE A 7 39.51 7.56 -14.83
C PHE A 7 38.44 8.21 -13.95
N LEU A 8 38.51 8.08 -12.63
CA LEU A 8 37.46 8.57 -11.72
C LEU A 8 37.76 9.90 -11.02
N LYS A 9 38.93 10.50 -11.23
CA LYS A 9 39.30 11.80 -10.62
C LYS A 9 39.10 13.03 -11.52
N ALA A 10 38.80 12.88 -12.79
CA ALA A 10 38.62 13.99 -13.71
C ALA A 10 37.21 14.62 -13.73
N CYS A 11 36.19 13.91 -13.27
CA CYS A 11 34.80 14.43 -13.30
C CYS A 11 34.42 15.34 -12.12
N PHE A 12 35.15 15.32 -11.01
CA PHE A 12 34.77 16.11 -9.83
C PHE A 12 35.34 17.56 -9.83
N PHE A 13 36.34 17.84 -10.68
CA PHE A 13 36.95 19.17 -10.74
C PHE A 13 36.32 20.10 -11.79
N PHE A 14 35.42 19.57 -12.65
CA PHE A 14 34.82 20.37 -13.73
C PHE A 14 33.52 21.10 -13.31
N SER A 15 33.02 20.81 -12.13
CA SER A 15 31.74 21.41 -11.67
C SER A 15 31.94 22.79 -10.99
N PHE A 16 33.15 23.15 -10.58
CA PHE A 16 33.36 24.40 -9.84
C PHE A 16 33.87 25.56 -10.69
N TYR A 17 34.30 25.30 -11.96
CA TYR A 17 34.88 26.32 -12.83
C TYR A 17 33.90 26.98 -13.81
N LYS A 18 32.63 26.57 -13.80
CA LYS A 18 31.62 27.02 -14.79
C LYS A 18 31.00 28.40 -14.52
N ARG A 19 31.41 29.11 -13.48
CA ARG A 19 30.83 30.44 -13.15
C ARG A 19 31.71 31.64 -13.49
N LYS A 20 32.97 31.44 -13.92
CA LYS A 20 33.89 32.58 -14.23
C LYS A 20 34.30 32.71 -15.68
N THR A 21 33.92 31.80 -16.56
CA THR A 21 34.35 31.83 -17.97
C THR A 21 33.33 32.45 -18.94
N LEU A 22 32.10 32.77 -18.46
CA LEU A 22 31.07 33.39 -19.31
C LEU A 22 31.32 34.87 -19.61
N THR A 23 32.12 35.54 -18.81
CA THR A 23 32.48 36.97 -19.02
C THR A 23 33.69 37.17 -19.94
N LEU A 24 34.56 36.16 -20.09
CA LEU A 24 35.73 36.28 -20.94
C LEU A 24 35.43 35.93 -22.40
N CYS A 25 34.40 35.20 -22.68
CA CYS A 25 34.02 34.82 -24.06
C CYS A 25 33.37 35.96 -24.84
N LEU A 26 32.86 36.99 -24.17
CA LEU A 26 32.26 38.18 -24.80
C LEU A 26 33.31 39.23 -25.26
N ILE A 27 34.56 39.15 -24.80
CA ILE A 27 35.61 40.14 -25.13
C ILE A 27 36.54 39.63 -26.22
N LEU A 28 36.64 38.31 -26.47
CA LEU A 28 37.55 37.72 -27.47
C LEU A 28 36.85 37.20 -28.73
N GLY A 29 35.56 37.55 -28.93
CA GLY A 29 34.70 37.03 -30.01
C GLY A 29 34.98 37.57 -31.43
N ASN A 30 36.08 38.35 -31.66
CA ASN A 30 36.32 38.98 -32.97
C ASN A 30 37.60 38.52 -33.71
N ILE A 31 38.29 37.45 -33.28
CA ILE A 31 39.61 37.14 -33.91
C ILE A 31 39.75 35.74 -34.49
N LEU A 32 38.81 34.82 -34.38
CA LEU A 32 38.97 33.51 -35.02
C LEU A 32 37.69 33.08 -35.73
N ASN A 33 37.67 33.29 -37.06
CA ASN A 33 36.71 32.70 -37.98
C ASN A 33 36.77 31.18 -37.94
N GLY A 34 35.67 30.51 -37.57
CA GLY A 34 35.46 29.11 -37.89
C GLY A 34 35.05 28.14 -36.79
N ILE A 35 34.76 28.58 -35.57
CA ILE A 35 34.16 27.66 -34.57
C ILE A 35 32.70 28.03 -34.41
N VAL A 36 31.83 27.26 -35.11
CA VAL A 36 30.37 27.31 -34.92
C VAL A 36 30.09 26.82 -33.51
N CYS A 37 29.81 27.74 -32.59
CA CYS A 37 29.22 27.36 -31.31
C CYS A 37 27.89 26.68 -31.61
N PRO A 38 27.63 25.46 -31.11
CA PRO A 38 26.33 24.82 -31.27
C PRO A 38 25.29 25.73 -30.63
N THR A 39 24.40 26.21 -31.49
CA THR A 39 23.27 27.06 -31.19
C THR A 39 22.50 26.57 -29.97
N ARG A 40 22.38 27.50 -29.00
CA ARG A 40 21.30 27.61 -28.03
C ARG A 40 20.46 26.37 -27.85
N ALA A 41 20.79 25.53 -26.87
CA ALA A 41 19.80 24.61 -26.33
C ALA A 41 18.56 25.41 -25.90
N PRO A 42 17.35 24.96 -26.24
CA PRO A 42 16.14 25.74 -25.96
C PRO A 42 15.97 25.86 -24.44
N GLU A 43 16.35 27.00 -23.89
CA GLU A 43 16.18 27.33 -22.45
C GLU A 43 14.72 27.22 -21.98
N THR A 44 13.79 27.24 -22.93
CA THR A 44 12.36 27.15 -22.65
C THR A 44 11.89 25.77 -22.17
N GLN A 45 12.52 24.67 -22.63
CA GLN A 45 12.09 23.32 -22.19
C GLN A 45 12.58 22.95 -20.78
N VAL A 46 13.76 23.40 -20.38
CA VAL A 46 14.27 23.15 -19.03
C VAL A 46 13.45 23.91 -17.98
N TYR A 47 13.03 25.14 -18.30
CA TYR A 47 12.23 25.96 -17.39
C TYR A 47 10.79 25.44 -17.21
N VAL A 48 10.18 24.92 -18.26
CA VAL A 48 8.82 24.35 -18.20
C VAL A 48 8.79 23.06 -17.36
N ASN A 49 9.82 22.22 -17.46
CA ASN A 49 9.95 21.03 -16.64
C ASN A 49 10.19 21.32 -15.16
N TRP A 50 10.94 22.38 -14.83
CA TRP A 50 11.13 22.79 -13.44
C TRP A 50 9.83 23.31 -12.81
N ARG A 51 9.00 24.06 -13.52
CA ARG A 51 7.69 24.51 -13.00
C ARG A 51 6.71 23.36 -12.80
N LYS A 52 6.72 22.34 -13.66
CA LYS A 52 5.91 21.13 -13.47
C LYS A 52 6.33 20.31 -12.23
N LYS A 53 7.60 20.35 -11.85
CA LYS A 53 8.16 19.63 -10.70
C LYS A 53 7.89 20.30 -9.34
N ILE A 54 7.55 21.59 -9.34
CA ILE A 54 7.35 22.39 -8.11
C ILE A 54 5.85 22.50 -7.72
N LEU A 55 4.93 22.05 -8.56
CA LEU A 55 3.55 21.92 -8.14
C LEU A 55 3.49 20.85 -7.04
N ARG A 56 3.43 21.29 -5.81
CA ARG A 56 3.17 20.46 -4.62
C ARG A 56 1.72 19.94 -4.68
N THR A 57 1.43 19.10 -5.65
CA THR A 57 0.17 18.37 -5.70
C THR A 57 0.30 17.10 -4.89
N THR A 58 -0.64 16.86 -4.00
CA THR A 58 -0.75 15.56 -3.32
C THR A 58 -1.03 14.48 -4.36
N TYR A 59 -0.37 13.33 -4.20
CA TYR A 59 -0.60 12.21 -5.07
C TYR A 59 -2.06 11.74 -4.97
N MET A 60 -2.70 11.56 -6.12
CA MET A 60 -4.04 10.99 -6.24
C MET A 60 -3.96 9.72 -7.09
N ALA A 61 -4.28 8.58 -6.49
CA ALA A 61 -4.27 7.29 -7.17
C ALA A 61 -5.36 7.26 -8.25
N LYS A 62 -5.03 6.70 -9.43
CA LYS A 62 -6.00 6.37 -10.45
C LYS A 62 -6.35 4.88 -10.37
N ALA A 63 -7.60 4.53 -10.56
CA ALA A 63 -8.09 3.16 -10.37
C ALA A 63 -7.39 2.10 -11.25
N GLY A 64 -6.92 2.50 -12.45
CA GLY A 64 -6.20 1.62 -13.38
C GLY A 64 -4.71 1.43 -13.11
N GLU A 65 -4.11 2.28 -12.27
CA GLU A 65 -2.65 2.26 -11.99
C GLU A 65 -2.32 1.57 -10.65
N VAL A 66 -3.33 1.08 -9.92
CA VAL A 66 -3.14 0.49 -8.59
C VAL A 66 -2.68 -0.95 -8.70
N GLU A 67 -1.46 -1.23 -8.30
CA GLU A 67 -0.95 -2.59 -8.12
C GLU A 67 -1.51 -3.19 -6.83
N ARG A 68 -2.10 -4.41 -6.92
CA ARG A 68 -2.68 -5.13 -5.79
C ARG A 68 -1.89 -6.40 -5.54
N LYS A 69 -1.45 -6.56 -4.30
CA LYS A 69 -0.75 -7.75 -3.82
C LYS A 69 -1.70 -8.69 -3.07
N TRP A 70 -1.25 -9.92 -2.90
CA TRP A 70 -1.94 -10.92 -2.08
C TRP A 70 -1.12 -11.22 -0.83
N TYR A 71 -1.77 -11.18 0.32
CA TYR A 71 -1.15 -11.48 1.61
C TYR A 71 -1.85 -12.66 2.29
N VAL A 72 -1.06 -13.55 2.88
CA VAL A 72 -1.53 -14.59 3.79
C VAL A 72 -1.23 -14.20 5.23
N VAL A 73 -2.21 -14.37 6.07
CA VAL A 73 -2.17 -14.05 7.49
C VAL A 73 -2.57 -15.27 8.30
N ASP A 74 -1.75 -15.69 9.22
CA ASP A 74 -2.10 -16.74 10.19
C ASP A 74 -2.84 -16.13 11.40
N ALA A 75 -4.00 -16.68 11.70
CA ALA A 75 -4.85 -16.25 12.81
C ALA A 75 -4.60 -17.04 14.11
N THR A 76 -3.66 -17.98 14.14
CA THR A 76 -3.39 -18.84 15.28
C THR A 76 -2.99 -18.01 16.50
N ASP A 77 -3.71 -18.20 17.61
CA ASP A 77 -3.49 -17.53 18.90
C ASP A 77 -3.55 -16.00 18.91
N VAL A 78 -3.87 -15.38 17.78
CA VAL A 78 -3.99 -13.93 17.67
C VAL A 78 -5.36 -13.45 18.18
N PRO A 79 -5.42 -12.38 19.00
CA PRO A 79 -6.68 -11.80 19.45
C PRO A 79 -7.52 -11.28 18.27
N LEU A 80 -8.80 -11.68 18.19
CA LEU A 80 -9.70 -11.32 17.08
C LEU A 80 -9.70 -9.83 16.74
N GLY A 81 -9.71 -8.94 17.74
CA GLY A 81 -9.77 -7.50 17.51
C GLY A 81 -8.51 -6.96 16.84
N ARG A 82 -7.33 -7.39 17.31
CA ARG A 82 -6.04 -6.97 16.76
C ARG A 82 -5.83 -7.49 15.34
N LEU A 83 -6.14 -8.78 15.10
CA LEU A 83 -6.18 -9.36 13.76
C LEU A 83 -7.04 -8.52 12.82
N SER A 84 -8.28 -8.23 13.22
CA SER A 84 -9.23 -7.49 12.39
C SER A 84 -8.76 -6.07 12.07
N THR A 85 -8.05 -5.40 13.00
CA THR A 85 -7.52 -4.04 12.79
C THR A 85 -6.44 -4.02 11.71
N VAL A 86 -5.48 -4.95 11.79
CA VAL A 86 -4.39 -5.05 10.80
C VAL A 86 -4.95 -5.41 9.43
N VAL A 87 -5.80 -6.45 9.36
CA VAL A 87 -6.45 -6.88 8.11
C VAL A 87 -7.26 -5.74 7.48
N ALA A 88 -8.05 -5.00 8.27
CA ALA A 88 -8.81 -3.86 7.75
C ALA A 88 -7.92 -2.72 7.22
N SER A 89 -6.76 -2.49 7.84
CA SER A 89 -5.78 -1.50 7.37
C SER A 89 -5.18 -1.88 6.03
N VAL A 90 -4.84 -3.15 5.83
CA VAL A 90 -4.31 -3.68 4.56
C VAL A 90 -5.38 -3.65 3.46
N LEU A 91 -6.60 -4.11 3.73
CA LEU A 91 -7.73 -4.09 2.80
C LEU A 91 -8.09 -2.68 2.33
N ARG A 92 -7.93 -1.69 3.21
CA ARG A 92 -8.15 -0.28 2.88
C ARG A 92 -6.96 0.34 2.15
N GLY A 93 -5.76 -0.24 2.26
CA GLY A 93 -4.54 0.25 1.65
C GLY A 93 -3.84 1.35 2.44
N LYS A 94 -4.11 1.48 3.75
CA LYS A 94 -3.46 2.48 4.61
C LYS A 94 -1.94 2.29 4.75
N ASN A 95 -1.45 1.09 4.48
CA ASN A 95 -0.03 0.76 4.53
C ASN A 95 0.75 1.30 3.32
N LYS A 96 0.04 1.72 2.26
CA LYS A 96 0.66 2.23 1.04
C LYS A 96 0.82 3.75 1.08
N PRO A 97 1.95 4.31 0.64
CA PRO A 97 2.12 5.76 0.51
C PRO A 97 1.18 6.37 -0.53
N THR A 98 0.68 5.55 -1.47
CA THR A 98 -0.27 5.93 -2.52
C THR A 98 -1.73 5.94 -2.07
N PHE A 99 -1.99 5.79 -0.77
CA PHE A 99 -3.35 5.75 -0.23
C PHE A 99 -4.15 7.01 -0.59
N THR A 100 -5.33 6.81 -1.20
CA THR A 100 -6.31 7.87 -1.45
C THR A 100 -7.69 7.44 -0.96
N PRO A 101 -8.44 8.28 -0.22
CA PRO A 101 -9.69 7.88 0.41
C PRO A 101 -10.82 7.48 -0.54
N HIS A 102 -10.85 8.04 -1.76
CA HIS A 102 -11.91 7.82 -2.75
C HIS A 102 -11.62 6.70 -3.75
N VAL A 103 -10.39 6.17 -3.76
CA VAL A 103 -9.97 5.05 -4.63
C VAL A 103 -9.64 3.83 -3.79
N ASP A 104 -9.98 2.64 -4.29
CA ASP A 104 -9.60 1.39 -3.65
C ASP A 104 -8.14 1.03 -3.98
N THR A 105 -7.23 1.37 -3.08
CA THR A 105 -5.78 1.08 -3.16
C THR A 105 -5.38 -0.17 -2.38
N GLY A 106 -6.31 -0.82 -1.70
CA GLY A 106 -6.04 -1.95 -0.81
C GLY A 106 -5.70 -3.25 -1.54
N ASP A 107 -5.09 -4.16 -0.79
CA ASP A 107 -4.61 -5.46 -1.24
C ASP A 107 -5.60 -6.57 -0.90
N PHE A 108 -5.38 -7.76 -1.46
CA PHE A 108 -6.11 -8.97 -1.11
C PHE A 108 -5.52 -9.61 0.14
N VAL A 109 -6.38 -10.08 1.04
CA VAL A 109 -5.95 -10.73 2.28
C VAL A 109 -6.62 -12.09 2.41
N ILE A 110 -5.79 -13.10 2.63
CA ILE A 110 -6.19 -14.47 2.93
C ILE A 110 -5.90 -14.70 4.41
N VAL A 111 -6.92 -15.04 5.20
CA VAL A 111 -6.76 -15.41 6.61
C VAL A 111 -6.92 -16.92 6.72
N ILE A 112 -5.92 -17.58 7.29
CA ILE A 112 -5.93 -19.03 7.55
C ILE A 112 -6.06 -19.31 9.05
N ASN A 113 -6.38 -20.57 9.41
CA ASN A 113 -6.55 -21.03 10.79
C ASN A 113 -7.63 -20.23 11.59
N ALA A 114 -8.74 -19.86 10.95
CA ALA A 114 -9.78 -19.04 11.58
C ALA A 114 -10.37 -19.66 12.85
N ASP A 115 -10.33 -20.98 13.00
CA ASP A 115 -10.84 -21.71 14.19
C ASP A 115 -9.98 -21.46 15.43
N LYS A 116 -8.69 -21.16 15.25
CA LYS A 116 -7.72 -20.99 16.32
C LYS A 116 -7.61 -19.55 16.84
N VAL A 117 -8.47 -18.64 16.35
CA VAL A 117 -8.51 -17.25 16.80
C VAL A 117 -8.83 -17.15 18.28
N LYS A 118 -8.06 -16.31 19.00
CA LYS A 118 -8.23 -16.11 20.45
C LYS A 118 -9.31 -15.06 20.74
N LEU A 119 -10.26 -15.41 21.58
CA LEU A 119 -11.21 -14.51 22.20
C LEU A 119 -10.75 -14.16 23.60
N THR A 120 -10.40 -12.90 23.88
CA THR A 120 -9.87 -12.47 25.17
C THR A 120 -10.97 -12.15 26.18
N GLY A 121 -10.74 -12.46 27.46
CA GLY A 121 -11.68 -12.22 28.56
C GLY A 121 -12.98 -12.98 28.37
N LYS A 122 -14.08 -12.42 28.83
CA LYS A 122 -15.42 -13.03 28.76
C LYS A 122 -16.14 -12.90 27.40
N LYS A 123 -15.41 -12.52 26.34
CA LYS A 123 -16.04 -12.26 25.01
C LYS A 123 -16.67 -13.49 24.38
N ALA A 124 -16.23 -14.69 24.77
CA ALA A 124 -16.81 -15.93 24.25
C ALA A 124 -18.29 -16.06 24.64
N THR A 125 -18.65 -15.63 25.85
CA THR A 125 -20.01 -15.73 26.42
C THR A 125 -20.81 -14.44 26.26
N ASP A 126 -20.17 -13.29 26.54
CA ASP A 126 -20.88 -12.03 26.68
C ASP A 126 -21.04 -11.29 25.34
N LYS A 127 -20.17 -11.54 24.36
CA LYS A 127 -20.29 -10.89 23.05
C LYS A 127 -21.35 -11.59 22.21
N VAL A 128 -22.48 -10.91 21.97
CA VAL A 128 -23.60 -11.43 21.18
C VAL A 128 -23.68 -10.74 19.83
N TYR A 129 -23.89 -11.52 18.79
CA TYR A 129 -24.18 -11.04 17.43
C TYR A 129 -25.66 -11.18 17.15
N TYR A 130 -26.28 -10.09 16.73
CA TYR A 130 -27.70 -10.04 16.40
C TYR A 130 -27.94 -10.08 14.90
N ARG A 131 -28.99 -10.78 14.48
CA ARG A 131 -29.49 -10.80 13.11
C ARG A 131 -30.99 -10.72 13.13
N HIS A 132 -31.61 -9.88 12.33
CA HIS A 132 -33.04 -9.76 12.18
C HIS A 132 -33.50 -10.25 10.81
N SER A 133 -34.59 -10.96 10.72
CA SER A 133 -35.16 -11.49 9.48
C SER A 133 -36.14 -10.53 8.80
N ASN A 134 -36.34 -9.32 9.34
CA ASN A 134 -37.35 -8.32 8.94
C ASN A 134 -38.80 -8.77 9.11
N HIS A 135 -39.02 -9.78 9.92
CA HIS A 135 -40.36 -10.25 10.28
C HIS A 135 -40.64 -9.98 11.78
N PRO A 136 -41.87 -9.68 12.21
CA PRO A 136 -42.18 -9.53 13.64
C PRO A 136 -41.67 -10.71 14.47
N GLY A 137 -40.96 -10.44 15.57
CA GLY A 137 -40.30 -11.46 16.40
C GLY A 137 -39.07 -12.15 15.80
N GLY A 138 -38.58 -11.67 14.64
CA GLY A 138 -37.49 -12.32 13.91
C GLY A 138 -36.07 -12.01 14.38
N LEU A 139 -35.86 -11.50 15.61
CA LEU A 139 -34.53 -11.26 16.18
C LEU A 139 -33.88 -12.59 16.57
N LYS A 140 -32.71 -12.88 16.01
CA LYS A 140 -31.87 -14.02 16.35
C LYS A 140 -30.57 -13.55 16.97
N SER A 141 -30.18 -14.17 18.07
CA SER A 141 -28.92 -13.90 18.78
C SER A 141 -28.03 -15.12 18.78
N ILE A 142 -26.74 -14.93 18.72
CA ILE A 142 -25.72 -15.97 18.83
C ILE A 142 -24.51 -15.42 19.56
N THR A 143 -23.94 -16.17 20.51
CA THR A 143 -22.73 -15.77 21.21
C THR A 143 -21.49 -15.91 20.32
N ALA A 144 -20.42 -15.18 20.65
CA ALA A 144 -19.18 -15.25 19.87
C ALA A 144 -18.54 -16.66 19.93
N GLY A 145 -18.65 -17.34 21.08
CA GLY A 145 -18.17 -18.71 21.24
C GLY A 145 -18.92 -19.71 20.35
N GLU A 146 -20.24 -19.64 20.35
CA GLU A 146 -21.07 -20.48 19.47
C GLU A 146 -20.86 -20.17 17.99
N LEU A 147 -20.68 -18.88 17.64
CA LEU A 147 -20.40 -18.48 16.26
C LEU A 147 -19.05 -19.01 15.79
N ARG A 148 -18.03 -19.03 16.67
CA ARG A 148 -16.73 -19.63 16.36
C ARG A 148 -16.87 -21.13 16.12
N ALA A 149 -17.61 -21.85 16.95
CA ALA A 149 -17.84 -23.29 16.81
C ALA A 149 -18.62 -23.66 15.55
N LYS A 150 -19.62 -22.86 15.18
CA LYS A 150 -20.46 -23.11 13.98
C LYS A 150 -19.81 -22.64 12.70
N ASN A 151 -19.21 -21.45 12.70
CA ASN A 151 -18.65 -20.82 11.51
C ASN A 151 -17.63 -19.74 11.92
N SER A 152 -16.40 -20.15 12.14
CA SER A 152 -15.26 -19.27 12.48
C SER A 152 -14.96 -18.24 11.40
N ARG A 153 -15.12 -18.63 10.13
CA ARG A 153 -14.97 -17.74 8.98
C ARG A 153 -15.86 -16.49 9.12
N ARG A 154 -17.15 -16.69 9.43
CA ARG A 154 -18.12 -15.60 9.58
C ARG A 154 -17.78 -14.68 10.75
N LEU A 155 -17.21 -15.22 11.83
CA LEU A 155 -16.77 -14.44 12.99
C LEU A 155 -15.75 -13.39 12.58
N ILE A 156 -14.71 -13.79 11.83
CA ILE A 156 -13.66 -12.89 11.35
C ILE A 156 -14.22 -11.91 10.31
N GLU A 157 -14.97 -12.40 9.33
CA GLU A 157 -15.56 -11.53 8.29
C GLU A 157 -16.44 -10.43 8.91
N THR A 158 -17.28 -10.76 9.89
CA THR A 158 -18.15 -9.78 10.56
C THR A 158 -17.33 -8.75 11.33
N SER A 159 -16.27 -9.20 12.00
CA SER A 159 -15.36 -8.32 12.75
C SER A 159 -14.63 -7.33 11.82
N VAL A 160 -14.07 -7.81 10.72
CA VAL A 160 -13.35 -6.97 9.73
C VAL A 160 -14.31 -6.04 9.00
N LYS A 161 -15.47 -6.53 8.54
CA LYS A 161 -16.51 -5.71 7.89
C LYS A 161 -17.02 -4.58 8.78
N GLY A 162 -17.07 -4.81 10.10
CA GLY A 162 -17.39 -3.78 11.08
C GLY A 162 -16.36 -2.63 11.16
N MET A 163 -15.09 -2.90 10.81
CA MET A 163 -14.00 -1.92 10.82
C MET A 163 -13.80 -1.22 9.47
N LEU A 164 -14.40 -1.74 8.40
CA LEU A 164 -14.37 -1.09 7.08
C LEU A 164 -15.43 0.01 6.98
N PRO A 165 -15.25 1.01 6.09
CA PRO A 165 -16.26 2.03 5.87
C PRO A 165 -17.58 1.43 5.34
N LYS A 166 -18.72 2.01 5.79
CA LYS A 166 -20.06 1.52 5.44
C LYS A 166 -20.61 2.16 4.15
N ASN A 167 -19.77 2.24 3.13
CA ASN A 167 -20.12 2.79 1.80
C ASN A 167 -19.91 1.75 0.69
N THR A 168 -20.17 2.12 -0.56
CA THR A 168 -19.95 1.26 -1.72
C THR A 168 -18.48 0.82 -1.83
N LEU A 169 -17.53 1.72 -1.58
CA LEU A 169 -16.11 1.43 -1.57
C LEU A 169 -15.73 0.39 -0.49
N GLY A 170 -16.26 0.56 0.73
CA GLY A 170 -15.98 -0.39 1.82
C GLY A 170 -16.55 -1.79 1.55
N ARG A 171 -17.67 -1.89 0.82
CA ARG A 171 -18.19 -3.20 0.37
C ARG A 171 -17.25 -3.85 -0.64
N ALA A 172 -16.72 -3.09 -1.61
CA ALA A 172 -15.72 -3.58 -2.57
C ALA A 172 -14.42 -4.03 -1.87
N GLN A 173 -13.95 -3.27 -0.88
CA GLN A 173 -12.81 -3.64 -0.04
C GLN A 173 -13.06 -4.94 0.73
N GLY A 174 -14.26 -5.13 1.27
CA GLY A 174 -14.65 -6.34 1.98
C GLY A 174 -14.71 -7.60 1.11
N MET A 175 -14.89 -7.47 -0.21
CA MET A 175 -14.85 -8.60 -1.16
C MET A 175 -13.44 -9.16 -1.38
N LYS A 176 -12.41 -8.41 -1.04
CA LYS A 176 -11.00 -8.83 -1.14
C LYS A 176 -10.52 -9.65 0.06
N LEU A 177 -11.38 -9.85 1.04
CA LEU A 177 -11.10 -10.68 2.21
C LEU A 177 -11.53 -12.12 1.95
N HIS A 178 -10.59 -13.04 2.06
CA HIS A 178 -10.81 -14.48 1.97
C HIS A 178 -10.44 -15.12 3.31
N VAL A 179 -11.37 -15.85 3.95
CA VAL A 179 -11.14 -16.46 5.27
C VAL A 179 -11.33 -17.95 5.16
N TYR A 180 -10.37 -18.72 5.68
CA TYR A 180 -10.41 -20.18 5.73
C TYR A 180 -10.29 -20.66 7.18
N ALA A 181 -11.06 -21.68 7.51
CA ALA A 181 -11.06 -22.31 8.84
C ALA A 181 -9.74 -23.04 9.08
N GLU A 182 -9.27 -23.75 8.06
CA GLU A 182 -8.06 -24.56 8.06
C GLU A 182 -6.81 -23.78 7.62
N GLY A 183 -5.64 -24.42 7.68
CA GLY A 183 -4.36 -23.85 7.23
C GLY A 183 -4.14 -23.87 5.71
N THR A 184 -5.07 -24.49 4.96
CA THR A 184 -4.97 -24.62 3.50
C THR A 184 -5.86 -23.60 2.79
N HIS A 185 -5.37 -23.06 1.66
CA HIS A 185 -6.12 -22.13 0.81
C HIS A 185 -5.95 -22.45 -0.68
N PRO A 186 -6.95 -22.21 -1.54
CA PRO A 186 -6.89 -22.52 -2.97
C PRO A 186 -6.13 -21.47 -3.81
N HIS A 187 -5.60 -20.42 -3.21
CA HIS A 187 -5.01 -19.27 -3.90
C HIS A 187 -3.49 -19.38 -4.10
N ALA A 188 -2.96 -20.58 -4.31
CA ALA A 188 -1.52 -20.77 -4.55
C ALA A 188 -1.03 -20.13 -5.87
N ALA A 189 -1.90 -20.08 -6.89
CA ALA A 189 -1.58 -19.48 -8.18
C ALA A 189 -1.27 -17.98 -8.12
N GLN A 190 -1.81 -17.26 -7.12
CA GLN A 190 -1.59 -15.83 -6.90
C GLN A 190 -0.27 -15.52 -6.16
N GLN A 191 0.48 -16.55 -5.75
CA GLN A 191 1.76 -16.41 -5.02
C GLN A 191 1.67 -15.40 -3.85
N PRO A 192 0.80 -15.64 -2.87
CA PRO A 192 0.58 -14.68 -1.80
C PRO A 192 1.81 -14.59 -0.88
N GLU A 193 2.17 -13.35 -0.48
CA GLU A 193 3.23 -13.06 0.48
C GLU A 193 2.73 -13.30 1.92
N VAL A 194 3.56 -13.87 2.79
CA VAL A 194 3.20 -14.05 4.21
C VAL A 194 3.35 -12.72 4.94
N LEU A 195 2.31 -12.31 5.65
CA LEU A 195 2.30 -11.09 6.46
C LEU A 195 2.32 -11.46 7.95
N ASP A 196 3.43 -11.19 8.63
CA ASP A 196 3.58 -11.39 10.06
C ASP A 196 2.85 -10.29 10.84
N ILE A 197 1.81 -10.68 11.57
CA ILE A 197 1.01 -9.73 12.38
C ILE A 197 1.67 -9.45 13.73
N THR A 198 2.45 -10.37 14.29
CA THR A 198 3.05 -10.25 15.62
C THR A 198 3.85 -8.96 15.81
N ASN A 199 4.53 -8.52 14.76
CA ASN A 199 5.32 -7.28 14.75
C ASN A 199 4.47 -6.00 14.55
N LEU A 200 3.18 -6.14 14.18
CA LEU A 200 2.27 -5.02 13.89
C LEU A 200 1.24 -4.80 15.00
N ILE A 201 1.23 -5.64 16.01
CA ILE A 201 0.35 -5.63 17.18
C ILE A 201 1.08 -5.11 18.42
#